data_2576927879c9e9ae91ec47ad6d66f4b7
#
_entry.id   2576927879c9e9ae91ec47ad6d66f4b7
#
_cell.length_a   1.000
_cell.length_b   1.000
_cell.length_c   1.000
_cell.angle_alpha   90.00
_cell.angle_beta   90.00
_cell.angle_gamma   90.00
#
_symmetry.space_group_name_H-M   'P 1'
#
loop_
_entity.id
_entity.type
_entity.pdbx_description
1 polymer ?
#
loop_
_entity_poly.entity_id
_entity_poly.type
_entity_poly.pdbx_seq_one_letter_code
_entity_poly.pdbx_strand_id
1 'polypeptide(L)'
;MFYRISSIIAALLLSLSTFAASIETDRPWYLAGEAMKVSVTTDNALIAYAELCDTRTLAAGVVISLQGGKGTSTIELPSYLHSGYYVLSVYTRDNANVSRRLVAVVNPLHKSEDDDIEWVPVTDTDTQSYSATIDGESLSTADMADEKAVDVRETEGHIIKAHVKNVYNGTTYRANQIRPSVSIVGKQIHYFEGKMLNDTIAIFHTYGIHGKQPLVLSAATHTGVSLPIEMISPFASLLPKKLPRLVFHYKRNEVEARSLDMQRHQIAIAPASSEPQLGSYHDAEAEDGVPLDYDDTVFGAKPDLTYNLDEYRQFLTIGEVLTEYVNCVRRIKNNGVAQLTVRSVDESYVFTWPAMVLIDGMPVIDVDRLLNYDARRIHYINIYGNQYTFGNGVYRGILSFVTRSGRLTNYPTEPNVQYLVYEFPELNEK
;
A
#
# COMPACT_ATOMS: atom_id res chain seq x y z
N MET A 1 37.48 -38.96 53.70
CA MET A 1 36.32 -39.43 52.96
C MET A 1 35.68 -38.23 52.22
N PHE A 2 36.17 -37.95 51.02
CA PHE A 2 35.75 -36.76 50.25
C PHE A 2 34.81 -37.21 49.16
N TYR A 3 33.55 -36.77 49.23
CA TYR A 3 32.59 -36.91 48.16
C TYR A 3 32.78 -35.81 47.16
N ARG A 4 33.16 -36.15 45.92
CA ARG A 4 33.14 -35.29 44.76
C ARG A 4 31.71 -35.28 44.17
N ILE A 5 31.01 -34.15 44.27
CA ILE A 5 29.78 -33.91 43.56
C ILE A 5 30.15 -33.37 42.18
N SER A 6 30.00 -34.20 41.17
CA SER A 6 30.12 -33.78 39.78
C SER A 6 28.81 -33.15 39.33
N SER A 7 28.78 -31.83 39.22
CA SER A 7 27.67 -31.10 38.61
C SER A 7 27.70 -31.30 37.10
N ILE A 8 26.79 -32.10 36.59
CA ILE A 8 26.52 -32.16 35.14
C ILE A 8 25.64 -31.01 34.81
N ILE A 9 26.22 -29.96 34.25
CA ILE A 9 25.47 -28.87 33.59
C ILE A 9 25.04 -29.43 32.23
N ALA A 10 23.80 -29.87 32.14
CA ALA A 10 23.15 -30.15 30.87
C ALA A 10 22.89 -28.79 30.22
N ALA A 11 23.74 -28.34 29.30
CA ALA A 11 23.49 -27.26 28.42
C ALA A 11 22.36 -27.68 27.47
N LEU A 12 21.16 -27.22 27.78
CA LEU A 12 20.02 -27.32 26.88
C LEU A 12 20.29 -26.33 25.71
N LEU A 13 20.95 -26.81 24.68
CA LEU A 13 21.00 -26.13 23.38
C LEU A 13 19.58 -26.18 22.82
N LEU A 14 18.80 -25.12 23.14
CA LEU A 14 17.68 -24.77 22.34
C LEU A 14 18.22 -24.37 20.95
N SER A 15 18.25 -25.34 20.06
CA SER A 15 18.36 -25.03 18.63
C SER A 15 17.10 -24.25 18.28
N LEU A 16 17.24 -22.95 18.18
CA LEU A 16 16.30 -22.11 17.46
C LEU A 16 16.38 -22.58 16.00
N SER A 17 15.61 -23.61 15.66
CA SER A 17 15.34 -23.93 14.29
C SER A 17 14.51 -22.77 13.75
N THR A 18 15.15 -21.88 13.00
CA THR A 18 14.46 -20.88 12.19
C THR A 18 13.62 -21.66 11.19
N PHE A 19 12.33 -21.74 11.46
CA PHE A 19 11.39 -22.44 10.58
C PHE A 19 11.31 -21.63 9.27
N ALA A 20 11.71 -22.26 8.18
CA ALA A 20 11.40 -21.68 6.87
C ALA A 20 9.88 -21.67 6.69
N ALA A 21 9.32 -20.59 6.15
CA ALA A 21 7.90 -20.53 5.90
C ALA A 21 7.44 -21.68 5.01
N SER A 22 6.30 -22.32 5.33
CA SER A 22 5.69 -23.25 4.38
C SER A 22 4.80 -22.52 3.40
N ILE A 23 4.85 -22.95 2.12
CA ILE A 23 4.07 -22.36 1.02
C ILE A 23 3.17 -23.41 0.42
N GLU A 24 1.88 -23.12 0.37
CA GLU A 24 0.91 -23.95 -0.32
C GLU A 24 0.15 -23.10 -1.35
N THR A 25 -0.10 -23.67 -2.51
CA THR A 25 -0.94 -23.09 -3.56
C THR A 25 -2.13 -23.99 -3.81
N ASP A 26 -3.28 -23.41 -4.16
CA ASP A 26 -4.52 -24.17 -4.38
C ASP A 26 -4.47 -25.08 -5.60
N ARG A 27 -3.53 -24.83 -6.52
CA ARG A 27 -3.35 -25.63 -7.75
C ARG A 27 -1.87 -25.84 -8.05
N PRO A 28 -1.54 -26.88 -8.82
CA PRO A 28 -0.16 -27.15 -9.24
C PRO A 28 0.29 -26.27 -10.41
N TRP A 29 -0.63 -25.73 -11.22
CA TRP A 29 -0.37 -24.85 -12.34
C TRP A 29 -1.53 -23.88 -12.58
N TYR A 30 -1.27 -22.77 -13.28
CA TYR A 30 -2.23 -21.70 -13.52
C TYR A 30 -2.21 -21.25 -14.98
N LEU A 31 -3.35 -20.69 -15.43
CA LEU A 31 -3.37 -19.88 -16.64
C LEU A 31 -2.94 -18.45 -16.33
N ALA A 32 -2.28 -17.81 -17.28
CA ALA A 32 -2.09 -16.36 -17.23
C ALA A 32 -3.47 -15.68 -17.15
N GLY A 33 -3.67 -14.77 -16.20
CA GLY A 33 -4.95 -14.12 -15.94
C GLY A 33 -5.83 -14.82 -14.89
N GLU A 34 -5.43 -15.96 -14.33
CA GLU A 34 -6.13 -16.58 -13.20
C GLU A 34 -5.67 -15.99 -11.85
N ALA A 35 -6.50 -16.18 -10.84
CA ALA A 35 -6.17 -15.90 -9.45
C ALA A 35 -5.49 -17.12 -8.81
N MET A 36 -4.34 -16.91 -8.19
CA MET A 36 -3.57 -17.91 -7.46
C MET A 36 -3.74 -17.72 -5.96
N LYS A 37 -4.36 -18.67 -5.28
CA LYS A 37 -4.46 -18.65 -3.82
C LYS A 37 -3.17 -19.16 -3.20
N VAL A 38 -2.56 -18.36 -2.32
CA VAL A 38 -1.33 -18.68 -1.62
C VAL A 38 -1.60 -18.74 -0.11
N SER A 39 -1.28 -19.86 0.50
CA SER A 39 -1.34 -20.06 1.96
C SER A 39 0.07 -20.15 2.52
N VAL A 40 0.30 -19.42 3.60
CA VAL A 40 1.61 -19.29 4.25
C VAL A 40 1.51 -19.67 5.71
N THR A 41 2.49 -20.43 6.19
CA THR A 41 2.68 -20.69 7.63
C THR A 41 4.13 -20.39 8.00
N THR A 42 4.33 -19.54 9.01
CA THR A 42 5.65 -19.12 9.50
C THR A 42 5.60 -18.84 11.00
N ASP A 43 6.76 -18.66 11.63
CA ASP A 43 6.83 -18.35 13.06
C ASP A 43 6.62 -16.85 13.34
N ASN A 44 5.70 -16.54 14.25
CA ASN A 44 5.55 -15.25 14.95
C ASN A 44 5.66 -13.95 14.12
N ALA A 45 5.43 -13.98 12.82
CA ALA A 45 5.34 -12.77 12.00
C ALA A 45 3.89 -12.30 11.88
N LEU A 46 3.69 -11.01 11.68
CA LEU A 46 2.38 -10.41 11.40
C LEU A 46 2.15 -10.24 9.90
N ILE A 47 3.22 -10.09 9.13
CA ILE A 47 3.18 -9.81 7.70
C ILE A 47 4.18 -10.73 6.98
N ALA A 48 3.74 -11.34 5.90
CA ALA A 48 4.58 -12.02 4.93
C ALA A 48 4.43 -11.41 3.55
N TYR A 49 5.45 -11.58 2.74
CA TYR A 49 5.49 -11.14 1.35
C TYR A 49 5.56 -12.38 0.47
N ALA A 50 4.67 -12.46 -0.50
CA ALA A 50 4.70 -13.47 -1.54
C ALA A 50 4.93 -12.77 -2.88
N GLU A 51 5.99 -13.14 -3.58
CA GLU A 51 6.36 -12.59 -4.88
C GLU A 51 6.57 -13.70 -5.90
N LEU A 52 6.01 -13.51 -7.10
CA LEU A 52 6.16 -14.40 -8.22
C LEU A 52 7.10 -13.76 -9.24
N CYS A 53 8.25 -14.39 -9.47
CA CYS A 53 9.28 -13.85 -10.34
C CYS A 53 9.65 -14.81 -11.47
N ASP A 54 9.95 -14.27 -12.63
CA ASP A 54 10.76 -14.93 -13.65
C ASP A 54 12.24 -14.54 -13.49
N THR A 55 13.11 -14.87 -14.46
CA THR A 55 14.54 -14.54 -14.41
C THR A 55 14.84 -13.06 -14.63
N ARG A 56 13.85 -12.23 -14.97
CA ARG A 56 14.03 -10.83 -15.38
C ARG A 56 13.20 -9.84 -14.58
N THR A 57 12.01 -10.26 -14.15
CA THR A 57 11.04 -9.33 -13.56
C THR A 57 10.26 -9.95 -12.40
N LEU A 58 9.78 -9.09 -11.53
CA LEU A 58 8.71 -9.39 -10.60
C LEU A 58 7.39 -9.39 -11.41
N ALA A 59 6.81 -10.57 -11.60
CA ALA A 59 5.59 -10.75 -12.38
C ALA A 59 4.33 -10.32 -11.62
N ALA A 60 4.25 -10.70 -10.33
CA ALA A 60 3.15 -10.34 -9.44
C ALA A 60 3.59 -10.52 -7.98
N GLY A 61 2.87 -9.90 -7.05
CA GLY A 61 3.15 -10.07 -5.63
C GLY A 61 1.99 -9.62 -4.75
N VAL A 62 1.94 -10.13 -3.53
CA VAL A 62 0.94 -9.77 -2.54
C VAL A 62 1.55 -9.71 -1.15
N VAL A 63 1.06 -8.79 -0.33
CA VAL A 63 1.40 -8.69 1.10
C VAL A 63 0.32 -9.42 1.89
N ILE A 64 0.74 -10.35 2.75
CA ILE A 64 -0.14 -11.29 3.44
C ILE A 64 -0.15 -10.95 4.94
N SER A 65 -1.33 -10.68 5.49
CA SER A 65 -1.52 -10.58 6.93
C SER A 65 -1.50 -11.98 7.55
N LEU A 66 -0.80 -12.13 8.68
CA LEU A 66 -0.66 -13.40 9.39
C LEU A 66 -1.32 -13.32 10.77
N GLN A 67 -2.12 -14.31 11.10
CA GLN A 67 -2.68 -14.52 12.44
C GLN A 67 -2.11 -15.81 13.03
N GLY A 68 -1.39 -15.69 14.15
CA GLY A 68 -0.68 -16.84 14.73
C GLY A 68 0.29 -17.50 13.74
N GLY A 69 0.95 -16.71 12.90
CA GLY A 69 1.90 -17.18 11.90
C GLY A 69 1.26 -17.79 10.64
N LYS A 70 -0.05 -17.74 10.47
CA LYS A 70 -0.76 -18.29 9.31
C LYS A 70 -1.54 -17.20 8.59
N GLY A 71 -1.52 -17.25 7.27
CA GLY A 71 -2.27 -16.33 6.42
C GLY A 71 -2.51 -16.91 5.03
N THR A 72 -3.51 -16.37 4.38
CA THR A 72 -3.85 -16.73 3.01
C THR A 72 -4.20 -15.45 2.26
N SER A 73 -3.73 -15.36 1.02
CA SER A 73 -4.10 -14.27 0.12
C SER A 73 -4.13 -14.76 -1.32
N THR A 74 -4.53 -13.89 -2.23
CA THR A 74 -4.65 -14.21 -3.64
C THR A 74 -3.71 -13.33 -4.45
N ILE A 75 -2.94 -13.94 -5.34
CA ILE A 75 -2.14 -13.24 -6.35
C ILE A 75 -2.92 -13.26 -7.67
N GLU A 76 -3.29 -12.10 -8.16
CA GLU A 76 -3.88 -11.95 -9.49
C GLU A 76 -2.76 -12.04 -10.53
N LEU A 77 -2.78 -13.10 -11.33
CA LEU A 77 -1.77 -13.30 -12.37
C LEU A 77 -2.07 -12.42 -13.58
N PRO A 78 -1.12 -11.59 -14.03
CA PRO A 78 -1.31 -10.81 -15.24
C PRO A 78 -1.58 -11.69 -16.45
N SER A 79 -2.51 -11.27 -17.32
CA SER A 79 -2.90 -12.02 -18.51
C SER A 79 -1.81 -12.05 -19.61
N TYR A 80 -0.81 -11.18 -19.50
CA TYR A 80 0.30 -11.09 -20.44
C TYR A 80 1.50 -11.98 -20.08
N LEU A 81 1.44 -12.73 -18.97
CA LEU A 81 2.54 -13.62 -18.58
C LEU A 81 2.82 -14.65 -19.67
N HIS A 82 4.09 -14.89 -19.95
CA HIS A 82 4.52 -15.94 -20.86
C HIS A 82 4.39 -17.33 -20.21
N SER A 83 4.36 -18.37 -21.05
CA SER A 83 4.28 -19.75 -20.58
C SER A 83 5.64 -20.25 -20.10
N GLY A 84 5.70 -20.78 -18.87
CA GLY A 84 6.93 -21.29 -18.28
C GLY A 84 6.83 -21.45 -16.77
N TYR A 85 7.96 -21.73 -16.14
CA TYR A 85 8.06 -21.72 -14.70
C TYR A 85 8.33 -20.31 -14.17
N TYR A 86 7.78 -20.05 -13.00
CA TYR A 86 8.04 -18.90 -12.14
C TYR A 86 8.44 -19.38 -10.76
N VAL A 87 9.16 -18.57 -10.01
CA VAL A 87 9.46 -18.84 -8.59
C VAL A 87 8.51 -18.02 -7.75
N LEU A 88 7.72 -18.70 -6.93
CA LEU A 88 6.98 -18.10 -5.82
C LEU A 88 7.89 -18.10 -4.60
N SER A 89 8.35 -16.90 -4.21
CA SER A 89 9.16 -16.67 -3.01
C SER A 89 8.30 -16.10 -1.89
N VAL A 90 8.40 -16.68 -0.69
CA VAL A 90 7.71 -16.17 0.51
C VAL A 90 8.71 -15.90 1.60
N TYR A 91 8.60 -14.72 2.22
CA TYR A 91 9.50 -14.27 3.27
C TYR A 91 8.84 -13.22 4.19
N THR A 92 9.49 -12.95 5.32
CA THR A 92 9.21 -11.82 6.20
C THR A 92 10.35 -10.80 6.12
N ARG A 93 10.13 -9.56 6.55
CA ARG A 93 11.18 -8.53 6.44
C ARG A 93 12.35 -8.76 7.39
N ASP A 94 12.08 -9.21 8.59
CA ASP A 94 13.05 -9.39 9.68
C ASP A 94 13.84 -10.71 9.61
N ASN A 95 13.59 -11.57 8.63
CA ASN A 95 14.25 -12.86 8.49
C ASN A 95 14.91 -12.95 7.09
N ALA A 96 16.17 -13.37 7.07
CA ALA A 96 16.90 -13.65 5.83
C ALA A 96 16.37 -14.91 5.10
N ASN A 97 15.69 -15.81 5.82
CA ASN A 97 15.19 -17.04 5.23
C ASN A 97 14.04 -16.76 4.25
N VAL A 98 14.16 -17.36 3.07
CA VAL A 98 13.17 -17.26 2.00
C VAL A 98 12.74 -18.67 1.63
N SER A 99 11.46 -18.94 1.70
CA SER A 99 10.88 -20.18 1.17
C SER A 99 10.51 -19.97 -0.29
N ARG A 100 10.75 -20.98 -1.12
CA ARG A 100 10.56 -20.89 -2.56
C ARG A 100 9.85 -22.12 -3.10
N ARG A 101 9.03 -21.90 -4.13
CA ARG A 101 8.31 -22.96 -4.85
C ARG A 101 8.27 -22.62 -6.34
N LEU A 102 8.46 -23.62 -7.21
CA LEU A 102 8.16 -23.47 -8.63
C LEU A 102 6.65 -23.47 -8.86
N VAL A 103 6.20 -22.55 -9.69
CA VAL A 103 4.82 -22.45 -10.14
C VAL A 103 4.83 -22.44 -11.67
N ALA A 104 4.06 -23.32 -12.28
CA ALA A 104 3.88 -23.32 -13.73
C ALA A 104 2.75 -22.37 -14.11
N VAL A 105 3.03 -21.48 -15.05
CA VAL A 105 2.04 -20.60 -15.68
C VAL A 105 1.97 -20.93 -17.17
N VAL A 106 0.77 -21.03 -17.69
CA VAL A 106 0.50 -21.40 -19.09
C VAL A 106 -0.38 -20.35 -19.73
N ASN A 107 0.01 -19.86 -20.90
CA ASN A 107 -0.76 -18.89 -21.66
C ASN A 107 -1.12 -19.46 -23.03
N PRO A 108 -2.27 -20.12 -23.19
CA PRO A 108 -2.68 -20.71 -24.45
C PRO A 108 -3.15 -19.68 -25.48
N LEU A 109 -3.48 -18.45 -25.02
CA LEU A 109 -4.05 -17.39 -25.84
C LEU A 109 -3.00 -16.47 -26.48
N HIS A 110 -1.84 -16.40 -25.88
CA HIS A 110 -0.75 -15.53 -26.33
C HIS A 110 0.56 -16.31 -26.38
N LYS A 111 1.16 -16.35 -27.56
CA LYS A 111 2.51 -16.90 -27.74
C LYS A 111 3.52 -15.79 -27.63
N SER A 112 4.52 -15.98 -26.80
CA SER A 112 5.63 -15.06 -26.59
C SER A 112 6.95 -15.69 -27.04
N GLU A 113 7.90 -14.86 -27.46
CA GLU A 113 9.29 -15.31 -27.69
C GLU A 113 9.97 -15.75 -26.38
N ASP A 114 9.41 -15.34 -25.25
CA ASP A 114 9.87 -15.67 -23.90
C ASP A 114 9.26 -16.98 -23.36
N ASP A 115 8.36 -17.63 -24.12
CA ASP A 115 7.79 -18.91 -23.73
C ASP A 115 8.86 -19.98 -23.59
N ASP A 116 9.02 -20.57 -22.40
CA ASP A 116 9.91 -21.69 -22.13
C ASP A 116 9.09 -22.93 -21.74
N ILE A 117 8.31 -23.39 -22.70
CA ILE A 117 7.35 -24.49 -22.53
C ILE A 117 7.45 -25.50 -23.69
N GLU A 118 7.32 -26.77 -23.35
CA GLU A 118 7.04 -27.86 -24.27
C GLU A 118 5.62 -28.40 -24.05
N TRP A 119 4.78 -28.26 -25.05
CA TRP A 119 3.39 -28.74 -25.01
C TRP A 119 3.29 -30.19 -25.39
N VAL A 120 2.90 -31.08 -24.45
CA VAL A 120 2.72 -32.51 -24.70
C VAL A 120 1.24 -32.84 -24.57
N PRO A 121 0.51 -33.07 -25.67
CA PRO A 121 -0.89 -33.44 -25.61
C PRO A 121 -1.06 -34.86 -25.07
N VAL A 122 -2.04 -35.05 -24.21
CA VAL A 122 -2.40 -36.34 -23.62
C VAL A 122 -3.77 -36.76 -24.11
N THR A 123 -3.95 -38.05 -24.43
CA THR A 123 -5.21 -38.57 -24.95
C THR A 123 -6.17 -38.95 -23.81
N ASP A 124 -7.47 -38.81 -24.04
CA ASP A 124 -8.55 -39.11 -23.05
C ASP A 124 -8.62 -40.59 -22.61
N THR A 125 -7.88 -41.48 -23.28
CA THR A 125 -7.86 -42.91 -22.99
C THR A 125 -6.87 -43.31 -21.90
N ASP A 126 -6.00 -42.41 -21.44
CA ASP A 126 -5.08 -42.69 -20.35
C ASP A 126 -5.83 -42.68 -19.02
N THR A 127 -5.97 -43.84 -18.41
CA THR A 127 -6.65 -44.06 -17.13
C THR A 127 -5.91 -43.53 -15.90
N GLN A 128 -4.77 -42.89 -16.06
CA GLN A 128 -4.08 -42.20 -14.96
C GLN A 128 -4.75 -40.85 -14.70
N SER A 129 -5.12 -40.65 -13.45
CA SER A 129 -5.56 -39.35 -12.96
C SER A 129 -4.47 -38.31 -13.24
N TYR A 130 -4.66 -37.50 -14.28
CA TYR A 130 -3.76 -36.40 -14.57
C TYR A 130 -3.91 -35.30 -13.53
N SER A 131 -3.14 -35.40 -12.48
CA SER A 131 -2.48 -34.22 -11.98
C SER A 131 -1.43 -33.85 -13.04
N ALA A 132 -1.44 -32.65 -13.62
CA ALA A 132 -0.31 -32.18 -14.40
C ALA A 132 0.94 -32.46 -13.56
N THR A 133 1.68 -33.49 -13.91
CA THR A 133 2.93 -33.81 -13.21
C THR A 133 3.90 -32.74 -13.64
N ILE A 134 3.89 -31.64 -12.89
CA ILE A 134 5.01 -30.75 -12.83
C ILE A 134 6.09 -31.61 -12.23
N ASP A 135 7.01 -32.11 -13.06
CA ASP A 135 8.22 -32.73 -12.56
C ASP A 135 8.87 -31.69 -11.66
N GLY A 136 8.72 -31.91 -10.34
CA GLY A 136 9.22 -31.01 -9.32
C GLY A 136 10.73 -31.06 -9.29
N GLU A 137 11.39 -30.50 -10.29
CA GLU A 137 12.78 -30.15 -10.19
C GLU A 137 12.90 -29.14 -9.06
N SER A 138 13.47 -29.59 -7.96
CA SER A 138 13.82 -28.72 -6.86
C SER A 138 14.83 -27.70 -7.37
N LEU A 139 14.47 -26.41 -7.29
CA LEU A 139 15.43 -25.34 -7.55
C LEU A 139 16.65 -25.55 -6.68
N SER A 140 17.82 -25.64 -7.30
CA SER A 140 19.07 -25.68 -6.55
C SER A 140 19.34 -24.31 -5.92
N THR A 141 20.00 -24.27 -4.78
CA THR A 141 20.42 -23.01 -4.15
C THR A 141 21.31 -22.17 -5.08
N ALA A 142 22.01 -22.80 -6.04
CA ALA A 142 22.84 -22.11 -7.02
C ALA A 142 22.05 -21.34 -8.08
N ASP A 143 20.79 -21.72 -8.32
CA ASP A 143 19.90 -21.07 -9.28
C ASP A 143 19.14 -19.87 -8.69
N MET A 144 19.29 -19.65 -7.38
CA MET A 144 18.61 -18.59 -6.66
C MET A 144 19.31 -17.24 -6.80
N ALA A 145 18.55 -16.19 -6.65
CA ALA A 145 19.04 -14.84 -6.44
C ALA A 145 19.86 -14.74 -5.14
N ASP A 146 20.58 -13.64 -4.99
CA ASP A 146 21.28 -13.29 -3.76
C ASP A 146 20.35 -13.33 -2.54
N GLU A 147 20.95 -13.50 -1.35
CA GLU A 147 20.20 -13.52 -0.10
C GLU A 147 19.43 -12.22 0.11
N LYS A 148 18.21 -12.34 0.61
CA LYS A 148 17.40 -11.20 0.96
C LYS A 148 18.04 -10.43 2.14
N ALA A 149 18.19 -9.12 1.99
CA ALA A 149 18.61 -8.27 3.10
C ALA A 149 17.56 -8.27 4.23
N VAL A 150 18.04 -8.35 5.47
CA VAL A 150 17.17 -8.18 6.64
C VAL A 150 16.79 -6.71 6.78
N ASP A 151 15.52 -6.45 7.08
CA ASP A 151 14.93 -5.13 7.14
C ASP A 151 14.20 -4.91 8.48
N VAL A 152 13.54 -3.77 8.61
CA VAL A 152 12.78 -3.40 9.81
C VAL A 152 11.63 -4.38 10.03
N ARG A 153 11.55 -4.92 11.25
CA ARG A 153 10.47 -5.82 11.66
C ARG A 153 9.12 -5.12 11.70
N GLU A 154 8.11 -5.78 11.19
CA GLU A 154 6.71 -5.32 11.20
C GLU A 154 5.99 -5.86 12.43
N THR A 155 5.95 -5.07 13.51
CA THR A 155 5.35 -5.45 14.79
C THR A 155 4.00 -4.78 15.08
N GLU A 156 3.70 -3.68 14.40
CA GLU A 156 2.52 -2.84 14.66
C GLU A 156 1.62 -2.67 13.43
N GLY A 157 1.96 -3.33 12.34
CA GLY A 157 1.25 -3.25 11.08
C GLY A 157 2.20 -3.22 9.89
N HIS A 158 1.67 -2.89 8.72
CA HIS A 158 2.44 -2.87 7.49
C HIS A 158 3.32 -1.61 7.39
N ILE A 159 4.56 -1.80 6.93
CA ILE A 159 5.53 -0.72 6.76
C ILE A 159 5.66 -0.36 5.27
N ILE A 160 5.36 0.90 4.96
CA ILE A 160 5.66 1.48 3.65
C ILE A 160 6.99 2.23 3.74
N LYS A 161 7.78 2.17 2.67
CA LYS A 161 9.00 2.94 2.48
C LYS A 161 8.90 3.84 1.26
N ALA A 162 9.54 4.99 1.33
CA ALA A 162 9.61 5.90 0.19
C ALA A 162 10.97 6.58 0.10
N HIS A 163 11.39 6.86 -1.12
CA HIS A 163 12.55 7.68 -1.42
C HIS A 163 12.11 9.16 -1.48
N VAL A 164 12.75 10.01 -0.68
CA VAL A 164 12.55 11.46 -0.68
C VAL A 164 13.75 12.11 -1.38
N LYS A 165 13.47 12.89 -2.41
CA LYS A 165 14.50 13.69 -3.06
C LYS A 165 14.81 14.91 -2.18
N ASN A 166 15.84 14.80 -1.36
CA ASN A 166 16.19 15.79 -0.33
C ASN A 166 16.90 17.04 -0.88
N VAL A 167 17.09 17.15 -2.18
CA VAL A 167 17.65 18.33 -2.86
C VAL A 167 16.57 18.96 -3.71
N TYR A 168 16.22 20.21 -3.41
CA TYR A 168 15.22 20.96 -4.14
C TYR A 168 15.60 22.41 -4.29
N ASN A 169 15.54 22.95 -5.53
CA ASN A 169 15.94 24.31 -5.87
C ASN A 169 17.34 24.71 -5.34
N GLY A 170 18.32 23.79 -5.44
CA GLY A 170 19.68 24.02 -5.03
C GLY A 170 19.93 23.95 -3.50
N THR A 171 18.89 23.68 -2.72
CA THR A 171 18.98 23.50 -1.26
C THR A 171 18.91 22.02 -0.92
N THR A 172 19.82 21.56 -0.06
CA THR A 172 19.82 20.21 0.51
C THR A 172 19.21 20.22 1.90
N TYR A 173 18.24 19.33 2.14
CA TYR A 173 17.54 19.19 3.41
C TYR A 173 18.03 17.93 4.15
N ARG A 174 18.13 18.02 5.48
CA ARG A 174 18.48 16.91 6.35
C ARG A 174 17.22 16.19 6.86
N ALA A 175 17.39 14.95 7.27
CA ALA A 175 16.31 14.11 7.79
C ALA A 175 15.42 14.82 8.84
N ASN A 176 16.04 15.56 9.78
CA ASN A 176 15.32 16.27 10.83
C ASN A 176 14.55 17.52 10.36
N GLN A 177 14.69 17.92 9.11
CA GLN A 177 13.98 19.06 8.50
C GLN A 177 12.79 18.59 7.67
N ILE A 178 12.69 17.28 7.40
CA ILE A 178 11.69 16.68 6.48
C ILE A 178 10.62 15.99 7.30
N ARG A 179 9.37 16.24 6.96
CA ARG A 179 8.17 15.59 7.48
C ARG A 179 7.50 14.83 6.34
N PRO A 180 7.77 13.54 6.21
CA PRO A 180 7.05 12.69 5.26
C PRO A 180 5.72 12.24 5.86
N SER A 181 4.70 12.06 5.02
CA SER A 181 3.40 11.52 5.43
C SER A 181 2.80 10.61 4.37
N VAL A 182 1.97 9.68 4.85
CA VAL A 182 1.09 8.84 4.06
C VAL A 182 -0.33 9.13 4.49
N SER A 183 -1.22 9.30 3.53
CA SER A 183 -2.64 9.42 3.79
C SER A 183 -3.46 8.58 2.81
N ILE A 184 -4.65 8.17 3.26
CA ILE A 184 -5.65 7.52 2.43
C ILE A 184 -6.75 8.55 2.17
N VAL A 185 -7.07 8.74 0.89
CA VAL A 185 -8.18 9.61 0.49
C VAL A 185 -9.48 8.84 0.59
N GLY A 186 -10.47 9.39 1.28
CA GLY A 186 -11.76 8.74 1.39
C GLY A 186 -12.64 9.29 2.51
N LYS A 187 -13.62 8.48 2.90
CA LYS A 187 -14.61 8.83 3.92
C LYS A 187 -14.06 8.83 5.35
N GLN A 188 -12.93 8.20 5.58
CA GLN A 188 -12.27 8.12 6.86
C GLN A 188 -10.87 8.71 6.75
N ILE A 189 -10.49 9.54 7.72
CA ILE A 189 -9.18 10.17 7.73
C ILE A 189 -8.14 9.18 8.25
N HIS A 190 -7.34 8.63 7.35
CA HIS A 190 -6.15 7.87 7.68
C HIS A 190 -4.92 8.70 7.31
N TYR A 191 -4.23 9.17 8.31
CA TYR A 191 -3.01 9.95 8.17
C TYR A 191 -1.91 9.37 9.05
N PHE A 192 -0.76 9.09 8.47
CA PHE A 192 0.41 8.56 9.18
C PHE A 192 1.61 9.46 8.91
N GLU A 193 2.12 10.07 9.97
CA GLU A 193 3.40 10.77 9.87
C GLU A 193 4.53 9.74 9.84
N GLY A 194 5.40 9.84 8.84
CA GLY A 194 6.55 8.99 8.67
C GLY A 194 7.77 9.51 9.43
N LYS A 195 8.77 8.66 9.49
CA LYS A 195 10.09 8.99 10.04
C LYS A 195 11.14 8.83 8.94
N MET A 196 12.05 9.80 8.86
CA MET A 196 13.22 9.66 8.00
C MET A 196 14.22 8.69 8.66
N LEU A 197 14.58 7.60 7.97
CA LEU A 197 15.66 6.69 8.40
C LEU A 197 17.04 7.30 8.14
N ASN A 198 17.15 8.05 7.07
CA ASN A 198 18.33 8.83 6.69
C ASN A 198 17.85 10.04 5.88
N ASP A 199 18.76 10.77 5.24
CA ASP A 199 18.42 12.00 4.51
C ASP A 199 17.52 11.76 3.26
N THR A 200 17.33 10.52 2.82
CA THR A 200 16.60 10.19 1.57
C THR A 200 15.54 9.11 1.71
N ILE A 201 15.49 8.35 2.80
CA ILE A 201 14.55 7.25 2.98
C ILE A 201 13.58 7.56 4.11
N ALA A 202 12.31 7.58 3.79
CA ALA A 202 11.21 7.67 4.73
C ALA A 202 10.61 6.29 5.01
N ILE A 203 10.11 6.09 6.24
CA ILE A 203 9.40 4.90 6.68
C ILE A 203 8.08 5.30 7.33
N PHE A 204 7.02 4.56 7.00
CA PHE A 204 5.67 4.78 7.52
C PHE A 204 5.14 3.51 8.13
N HIS A 205 4.72 3.57 9.38
CA HIS A 205 4.00 2.47 10.04
C HIS A 205 2.50 2.69 9.84
N THR A 206 1.88 1.80 9.06
CA THR A 206 0.45 1.87 8.75
C THR A 206 -0.30 0.75 9.47
N TYR A 207 -1.48 1.05 10.02
CA TYR A 207 -2.31 0.10 10.75
C TYR A 207 -3.80 0.39 10.51
N GLY A 208 -4.62 -0.65 10.65
CA GLY A 208 -6.08 -0.52 10.51
C GLY A 208 -6.57 -0.27 9.08
N ILE A 209 -5.73 -0.52 8.07
CA ILE A 209 -6.05 -0.34 6.65
C ILE A 209 -5.89 -1.67 5.94
N HIS A 210 -6.82 -2.00 5.06
CA HIS A 210 -6.89 -3.26 4.36
C HIS A 210 -7.33 -3.08 2.91
N GLY A 211 -6.94 -4.02 2.05
CA GLY A 211 -7.32 -4.04 0.66
C GLY A 211 -6.74 -2.91 -0.19
N LYS A 212 -7.30 -2.71 -1.37
CA LYS A 212 -6.87 -1.67 -2.31
C LYS A 212 -7.37 -0.30 -1.88
N GLN A 213 -6.44 0.62 -1.62
CA GLN A 213 -6.73 1.98 -1.14
C GLN A 213 -6.02 3.04 -1.99
N PRO A 214 -6.66 4.20 -2.21
CA PRO A 214 -6.02 5.35 -2.82
C PRO A 214 -5.04 5.98 -1.82
N LEU A 215 -3.75 5.82 -2.09
CA LEU A 215 -2.65 6.26 -1.23
C LEU A 215 -2.05 7.56 -1.75
N VAL A 216 -1.79 8.48 -0.84
CA VAL A 216 -1.07 9.71 -1.12
C VAL A 216 0.18 9.77 -0.25
N LEU A 217 1.33 9.87 -0.91
CA LEU A 217 2.63 10.11 -0.29
C LEU A 217 3.01 11.56 -0.46
N SER A 218 3.41 12.21 0.62
CA SER A 218 3.92 13.57 0.58
C SER A 218 5.12 13.75 1.49
N ALA A 219 5.98 14.69 1.16
CA ALA A 219 7.08 15.11 2.02
C ALA A 219 7.21 16.62 1.97
N ALA A 220 7.24 17.27 3.11
CA ALA A 220 7.42 18.69 3.21
C ALA A 220 8.41 19.05 4.33
N THR A 221 9.06 20.20 4.20
CA THR A 221 9.87 20.74 5.28
C THR A 221 8.99 21.45 6.31
N HIS A 222 9.53 21.73 7.50
CA HIS A 222 8.86 22.53 8.53
C HIS A 222 8.49 23.94 8.03
N THR A 223 9.14 24.41 6.98
CA THR A 223 8.86 25.73 6.37
C THR A 223 7.84 25.65 5.23
N GLY A 224 7.29 24.44 4.94
CA GLY A 224 6.27 24.25 3.91
C GLY A 224 6.82 23.99 2.50
N VAL A 225 8.13 23.75 2.34
CA VAL A 225 8.68 23.39 1.03
C VAL A 225 8.34 21.93 0.73
N SER A 226 7.65 21.68 -0.37
CA SER A 226 7.33 20.34 -0.86
C SER A 226 8.54 19.69 -1.51
N LEU A 227 8.81 18.44 -1.17
CA LEU A 227 9.92 17.64 -1.70
C LEU A 227 9.37 16.44 -2.47
N PRO A 228 9.94 16.11 -3.65
CA PRO A 228 9.53 14.93 -4.39
C PRO A 228 9.71 13.66 -3.57
N ILE A 229 8.70 12.82 -3.58
CA ILE A 229 8.67 11.54 -2.88
C ILE A 229 8.14 10.45 -3.79
N GLU A 230 8.72 9.26 -3.69
CA GLU A 230 8.36 8.10 -4.48
C GLU A 230 8.39 6.83 -3.62
N MET A 231 7.36 6.01 -3.72
CA MET A 231 7.27 4.76 -2.98
C MET A 231 8.34 3.77 -3.44
N ILE A 232 8.98 3.14 -2.48
CA ILE A 232 9.86 2.00 -2.72
C ILE A 232 9.00 0.74 -2.72
N SER A 233 9.18 -0.11 -3.75
CA SER A 233 8.48 -1.39 -3.83
C SER A 233 8.58 -2.15 -2.50
N PRO A 234 7.49 -2.71 -1.97
CA PRO A 234 7.54 -3.53 -0.76
C PRO A 234 8.24 -4.86 -0.99
N PHE A 235 8.37 -5.28 -2.25
CA PHE A 235 8.94 -6.55 -2.65
C PHE A 235 10.44 -6.47 -2.85
N ALA A 236 11.14 -7.54 -2.46
CA ALA A 236 12.59 -7.65 -2.59
C ALA A 236 13.04 -7.91 -4.03
N SER A 237 12.12 -8.38 -4.90
CA SER A 237 12.38 -8.77 -6.29
C SER A 237 13.48 -9.84 -6.39
N LEU A 238 13.25 -10.97 -5.72
CA LEU A 238 14.19 -12.08 -5.62
C LEU A 238 14.18 -12.92 -6.89
N LEU A 239 14.83 -12.41 -7.94
CA LEU A 239 14.84 -13.02 -9.26
C LEU A 239 15.73 -14.29 -9.27
N PRO A 240 15.23 -15.43 -9.78
CA PRO A 240 16.06 -16.62 -9.98
C PRO A 240 17.06 -16.38 -11.14
N LYS A 241 18.24 -16.94 -11.03
CA LYS A 241 19.28 -16.84 -12.09
C LYS A 241 18.92 -17.68 -13.32
N LYS A 242 18.22 -18.79 -13.09
CA LYS A 242 17.80 -19.73 -14.12
C LYS A 242 16.52 -20.45 -13.70
N LEU A 243 15.70 -20.78 -14.67
CA LEU A 243 14.50 -21.61 -14.50
C LEU A 243 14.60 -22.85 -15.39
N PRO A 244 14.05 -24.01 -14.96
CA PRO A 244 13.95 -25.16 -15.82
C PRO A 244 12.90 -24.94 -16.91
N ARG A 245 13.02 -25.63 -18.04
CA ARG A 245 12.00 -25.63 -19.08
C ARG A 245 10.75 -26.36 -18.59
N LEU A 246 9.58 -25.79 -18.83
CA LEU A 246 8.30 -26.41 -18.48
C LEU A 246 7.92 -27.45 -19.54
N VAL A 247 7.81 -28.72 -19.16
CA VAL A 247 7.17 -29.75 -19.99
C VAL A 247 5.74 -29.92 -19.50
N PHE A 248 4.78 -29.45 -20.30
CA PHE A 248 3.38 -29.37 -19.88
C PHE A 248 2.56 -30.45 -20.57
N HIS A 249 2.23 -31.50 -19.82
CA HIS A 249 1.30 -32.55 -20.24
C HIS A 249 -0.14 -32.08 -20.05
N TYR A 250 -0.92 -31.97 -21.14
CA TYR A 250 -2.22 -31.36 -21.06
C TYR A 250 -3.30 -32.12 -21.83
N LYS A 251 -4.52 -32.04 -21.33
CA LYS A 251 -5.74 -32.36 -22.06
C LYS A 251 -6.31 -31.07 -22.65
N ARG A 252 -6.47 -31.07 -23.96
CA ARG A 252 -6.90 -29.87 -24.67
C ARG A 252 -8.22 -29.30 -24.14
N ASN A 253 -9.20 -30.18 -23.91
CA ASN A 253 -10.54 -29.82 -23.43
C ASN A 253 -10.48 -29.14 -22.05
N GLU A 254 -9.57 -29.59 -21.16
CA GLU A 254 -9.42 -28.99 -19.81
C GLU A 254 -8.81 -27.60 -19.89
N VAL A 255 -7.78 -27.41 -20.72
CA VAL A 255 -7.15 -26.09 -20.91
C VAL A 255 -8.13 -25.11 -21.55
N GLU A 256 -8.87 -25.54 -22.58
CA GLU A 256 -9.87 -24.71 -23.25
C GLU A 256 -11.02 -24.35 -22.30
N ALA A 257 -11.54 -25.31 -21.50
CA ALA A 257 -12.59 -25.05 -20.53
C ALA A 257 -12.15 -24.05 -19.46
N ARG A 258 -10.95 -24.24 -18.87
CA ARG A 258 -10.39 -23.29 -17.90
C ARG A 258 -10.13 -21.91 -18.49
N SER A 259 -9.65 -21.85 -19.73
CA SER A 259 -9.45 -20.58 -20.41
C SER A 259 -10.75 -19.81 -20.61
N LEU A 260 -11.83 -20.49 -20.98
CA LEU A 260 -13.16 -19.89 -21.09
C LEU A 260 -13.70 -19.41 -19.73
N ASP A 261 -13.52 -20.19 -18.68
CA ASP A 261 -13.98 -19.83 -17.33
C ASP A 261 -13.18 -18.63 -16.79
N MET A 262 -11.87 -18.59 -17.01
CA MET A 262 -11.02 -17.46 -16.68
C MET A 262 -11.47 -16.18 -17.41
N GLN A 263 -11.73 -16.27 -18.72
CA GLN A 263 -12.20 -15.11 -19.50
C GLN A 263 -13.57 -14.62 -19.02
N ARG A 264 -14.50 -15.53 -18.70
CA ARG A 264 -15.80 -15.17 -18.13
C ARG A 264 -15.67 -14.48 -16.79
N HIS A 265 -14.77 -14.98 -15.94
CA HIS A 265 -14.48 -14.39 -14.65
C HIS A 265 -13.88 -12.99 -14.81
N GLN A 266 -12.94 -12.81 -15.71
CA GLN A 266 -12.34 -11.49 -16.01
C GLN A 266 -13.38 -10.51 -16.58
N ILE A 267 -14.29 -10.96 -17.44
CA ILE A 267 -15.38 -10.11 -17.95
C ILE A 267 -16.37 -9.74 -16.82
N ALA A 268 -16.61 -10.64 -15.88
CA ALA A 268 -17.51 -10.39 -14.74
C ALA A 268 -16.87 -9.47 -13.70
N ILE A 269 -15.53 -9.51 -13.57
CA ILE A 269 -14.75 -8.64 -12.68
C ILE A 269 -14.33 -7.36 -13.41
N ALA A 270 -14.22 -7.38 -14.76
CA ALA A 270 -13.95 -6.19 -15.57
C ALA A 270 -15.05 -5.16 -15.30
N PRO A 271 -14.68 -4.04 -14.74
CA PRO A 271 -15.50 -3.42 -13.73
C PRO A 271 -16.62 -2.63 -14.32
N ALA A 272 -17.72 -2.73 -13.69
CA ALA A 272 -18.40 -1.53 -13.23
C ALA A 272 -17.52 -0.67 -12.26
N SER A 273 -16.31 -1.09 -11.93
CA SER A 273 -15.34 -0.37 -11.09
C SER A 273 -14.15 0.05 -11.94
N SER A 274 -14.23 1.26 -12.50
CA SER A 274 -13.03 2.06 -12.71
C SER A 274 -12.21 1.98 -11.41
N GLU A 275 -10.96 1.46 -11.49
CA GLU A 275 -10.00 1.65 -10.40
C GLU A 275 -10.06 3.11 -9.98
N PRO A 276 -10.04 3.44 -8.69
CA PRO A 276 -10.01 4.82 -8.25
C PRO A 276 -8.72 5.47 -8.76
N GLN A 277 -8.77 5.99 -9.98
CA GLN A 277 -7.69 6.80 -10.53
C GLN A 277 -7.78 8.17 -9.87
N LEU A 278 -6.95 8.41 -8.87
CA LEU A 278 -6.71 9.77 -8.38
C LEU A 278 -6.27 10.65 -9.56
N GLY A 279 -7.06 11.65 -9.87
CA GLY A 279 -6.78 12.62 -10.94
C GLY A 279 -7.59 12.47 -12.22
N SER A 280 -8.31 11.38 -12.45
CA SER A 280 -9.20 11.21 -13.61
C SER A 280 -10.68 11.03 -13.24
N TYR A 281 -11.09 11.47 -12.05
CA TYR A 281 -12.51 11.63 -11.76
C TYR A 281 -13.07 12.80 -12.61
N HIS A 282 -13.31 12.50 -13.88
CA HIS A 282 -14.30 13.25 -14.62
C HIS A 282 -15.64 13.02 -13.93
N ASP A 283 -16.34 14.11 -13.69
CA ASP A 283 -17.67 14.17 -13.13
C ASP A 283 -18.54 12.96 -13.53
N ALA A 284 -18.49 11.85 -12.78
CA ALA A 284 -19.72 11.20 -12.48
C ALA A 284 -20.48 12.28 -11.69
N GLU A 285 -21.56 12.79 -12.25
CA GLU A 285 -22.43 13.77 -11.63
C GLU A 285 -22.53 13.39 -10.16
N ALA A 286 -22.00 14.25 -9.29
CA ALA A 286 -22.15 14.06 -7.87
C ALA A 286 -23.65 13.94 -7.66
N GLU A 287 -24.12 12.76 -7.24
CA GLU A 287 -25.50 12.63 -6.83
C GLU A 287 -25.70 13.66 -5.74
N ASP A 288 -26.35 14.76 -6.13
CA ASP A 288 -26.68 15.84 -5.23
C ASP A 288 -27.42 15.24 -4.04
N GLY A 289 -26.81 15.29 -2.87
CA GLY A 289 -27.51 15.18 -1.61
C GLY A 289 -27.33 13.92 -0.78
N VAL A 290 -26.40 13.02 -1.06
CA VAL A 290 -26.08 11.93 -0.13
C VAL A 290 -25.15 12.46 0.96
N PRO A 291 -25.58 12.53 2.22
CA PRO A 291 -24.66 12.71 3.34
C PRO A 291 -23.72 11.52 3.29
N LEU A 292 -22.47 11.77 2.97
CA LEU A 292 -21.46 10.73 3.07
C LEU A 292 -21.37 10.35 4.55
N ASP A 293 -21.35 9.05 4.86
CA ASP A 293 -20.87 8.52 6.12
C ASP A 293 -19.40 8.87 6.28
N TYR A 294 -19.13 10.16 6.46
CA TYR A 294 -17.78 10.68 6.62
C TYR A 294 -17.42 10.62 8.10
N ASP A 295 -16.38 9.88 8.43
CA ASP A 295 -15.81 9.89 9.77
C ASP A 295 -14.95 11.14 9.92
N ASP A 296 -15.48 12.12 10.65
CA ASP A 296 -14.81 13.39 10.95
C ASP A 296 -13.75 13.29 12.05
N THR A 297 -13.47 12.08 12.55
CA THR A 297 -12.50 11.87 13.62
C THR A 297 -11.06 12.02 13.09
N VAL A 298 -10.30 12.94 13.67
CA VAL A 298 -8.86 13.10 13.42
C VAL A 298 -8.09 12.85 14.70
N PHE A 299 -7.18 11.88 14.69
CA PHE A 299 -6.40 11.47 15.87
C PHE A 299 -7.24 11.16 17.11
N GLY A 300 -8.42 10.57 16.92
CA GLY A 300 -9.36 10.24 17.99
C GLY A 300 -10.20 11.42 18.49
N ALA A 301 -10.04 12.60 17.92
CA ALA A 301 -10.81 13.79 18.29
C ALA A 301 -11.91 14.10 17.27
N LYS A 302 -13.04 14.59 17.76
CA LYS A 302 -14.09 15.22 16.96
C LYS A 302 -13.78 16.67 16.71
N PRO A 303 -14.32 17.31 15.64
CA PRO A 303 -14.13 18.74 15.42
C PRO A 303 -14.76 19.57 16.53
N ASP A 304 -14.07 20.64 16.90
CA ASP A 304 -14.60 21.64 17.83
C ASP A 304 -15.67 22.52 17.16
N LEU A 305 -15.49 22.80 15.86
CA LEU A 305 -16.44 23.54 15.02
C LEU A 305 -16.57 22.86 13.67
N THR A 306 -17.81 22.82 13.15
CA THR A 306 -18.12 22.33 11.82
C THR A 306 -18.94 23.39 11.07
N TYR A 307 -18.46 23.81 9.91
CA TYR A 307 -19.19 24.66 9.00
C TYR A 307 -19.77 23.82 7.86
N ASN A 308 -21.10 23.66 7.85
CA ASN A 308 -21.83 23.06 6.74
C ASN A 308 -22.05 24.13 5.67
N LEU A 309 -21.37 24.05 4.53
CA LEU A 309 -21.44 25.11 3.52
C LEU A 309 -22.79 25.19 2.80
N ASP A 310 -23.68 24.22 2.96
CA ASP A 310 -25.04 24.28 2.44
C ASP A 310 -25.92 25.26 3.21
N GLU A 311 -25.54 25.62 4.43
CA GLU A 311 -26.26 26.56 5.28
C GLU A 311 -25.87 28.02 5.05
N TYR A 312 -24.84 28.25 4.22
CA TYR A 312 -24.28 29.57 3.97
C TYR A 312 -24.50 30.02 2.52
N ARG A 313 -24.43 31.36 2.31
CA ARG A 313 -24.38 31.90 0.95
C ARG A 313 -23.17 31.33 0.23
N GLN A 314 -23.39 30.83 -0.99
CA GLN A 314 -22.33 30.27 -1.80
C GLN A 314 -21.36 31.34 -2.28
N PHE A 315 -20.06 31.05 -2.11
CA PHE A 315 -18.95 31.78 -2.67
C PHE A 315 -18.28 30.94 -3.77
N LEU A 316 -17.44 31.59 -4.59
CA LEU A 316 -16.75 30.87 -5.65
C LEU A 316 -15.51 30.15 -5.14
N THR A 317 -14.83 30.73 -4.16
CA THR A 317 -13.52 30.18 -3.68
C THR A 317 -13.54 29.93 -2.18
N ILE A 318 -12.72 28.97 -1.75
CA ILE A 318 -12.50 28.70 -0.32
C ILE A 318 -11.90 29.93 0.39
N GLY A 319 -11.04 30.69 -0.29
CA GLY A 319 -10.49 31.91 0.28
C GLY A 319 -11.55 32.92 0.69
N GLU A 320 -12.63 33.09 -0.11
CA GLU A 320 -13.79 33.95 0.22
C GLU A 320 -14.56 33.38 1.42
N VAL A 321 -14.84 32.08 1.44
CA VAL A 321 -15.51 31.38 2.57
C VAL A 321 -14.76 31.57 3.88
N LEU A 322 -13.44 31.35 3.87
CA LEU A 322 -12.62 31.53 5.07
C LEU A 322 -12.61 32.97 5.57
N THR A 323 -12.66 33.95 4.65
CA THR A 323 -12.65 35.35 5.01
C THR A 323 -13.97 35.81 5.62
N GLU A 324 -15.10 35.35 5.05
CA GLU A 324 -16.43 35.85 5.41
C GLU A 324 -17.07 35.07 6.58
N TYR A 325 -16.81 33.78 6.68
CA TYR A 325 -17.51 32.92 7.64
C TYR A 325 -16.62 32.29 8.72
N VAL A 326 -15.34 32.00 8.42
CA VAL A 326 -14.50 31.19 9.31
C VAL A 326 -13.53 32.10 10.08
N ASN A 327 -14.04 32.83 11.06
CA ASN A 327 -13.31 33.90 11.79
C ASN A 327 -12.13 33.36 12.63
N CYS A 328 -12.10 32.08 12.96
CA CYS A 328 -11.01 31.46 13.74
C CYS A 328 -9.81 31.06 12.90
N VAL A 329 -9.86 31.21 11.58
CA VAL A 329 -8.78 30.88 10.66
C VAL A 329 -8.13 32.14 10.12
N ARG A 330 -6.80 32.20 10.08
CA ARG A 330 -6.04 33.31 9.48
C ARG A 330 -5.03 32.81 8.48
N ARG A 331 -4.94 33.49 7.34
CA ARG A 331 -3.85 33.30 6.38
C ARG A 331 -2.62 34.09 6.83
N ILE A 332 -1.49 33.42 6.89
CA ILE A 332 -0.18 34.03 7.12
C ILE A 332 0.75 33.71 5.93
N LYS A 333 1.83 34.46 5.79
CA LYS A 333 2.92 34.13 4.85
C LYS A 333 4.20 33.93 5.63
N ASN A 334 4.84 32.78 5.40
CA ASN A 334 6.13 32.46 5.96
C ASN A 334 7.11 32.19 4.81
N ASN A 335 8.15 32.98 4.70
CA ASN A 335 9.12 32.93 3.58
C ASN A 335 8.46 32.89 2.19
N GLY A 336 7.37 33.63 2.02
CA GLY A 336 6.62 33.69 0.75
C GLY A 336 5.60 32.57 0.54
N VAL A 337 5.60 31.53 1.38
CA VAL A 337 4.64 30.43 1.34
C VAL A 337 3.41 30.78 2.16
N ALA A 338 2.22 30.64 1.57
CA ALA A 338 0.96 30.82 2.27
C ALA A 338 0.70 29.65 3.23
N GLN A 339 0.25 29.98 4.43
CA GLN A 339 -0.10 29.03 5.46
C GLN A 339 -1.35 29.47 6.19
N LEU A 340 -2.07 28.54 6.81
CA LEU A 340 -3.24 28.84 7.65
C LEU A 340 -2.90 28.59 9.12
N THR A 341 -3.39 29.44 9.99
CA THR A 341 -3.33 29.27 11.45
C THR A 341 -4.74 29.25 12.01
N VAL A 342 -4.93 28.51 13.10
CA VAL A 342 -6.18 28.39 13.82
C VAL A 342 -6.09 29.14 15.14
N ARG A 343 -7.14 29.88 15.51
CA ARG A 343 -7.33 30.37 16.87
C ARG A 343 -8.00 29.25 17.68
N SER A 344 -7.62 29.10 18.95
CA SER A 344 -8.34 28.17 19.83
C SER A 344 -9.84 28.57 19.92
N VAL A 345 -10.71 27.57 20.07
CA VAL A 345 -12.16 27.80 20.05
C VAL A 345 -12.63 28.66 21.24
N ASP A 346 -11.95 28.54 22.37
CA ASP A 346 -12.19 29.34 23.57
C ASP A 346 -11.54 30.74 23.52
N GLU A 347 -10.94 31.09 22.37
CA GLU A 347 -10.22 32.35 22.12
C GLU A 347 -9.04 32.61 23.08
N SER A 348 -8.65 31.66 23.90
CA SER A 348 -7.63 31.82 24.94
C SER A 348 -6.25 32.13 24.35
N TYR A 349 -5.96 31.62 23.16
CA TYR A 349 -4.74 31.94 22.42
C TYR A 349 -4.85 31.69 20.91
N VAL A 350 -3.93 32.29 20.15
CA VAL A 350 -3.78 32.09 18.71
C VAL A 350 -2.50 31.30 18.48
N PHE A 351 -2.60 30.19 17.78
CA PHE A 351 -1.40 29.49 17.36
C PHE A 351 -0.59 30.33 16.38
N THR A 352 0.67 30.52 16.66
CA THR A 352 1.61 31.22 15.78
C THR A 352 2.23 30.30 14.72
N TRP A 353 2.02 29.00 14.87
CA TRP A 353 2.48 27.96 13.96
C TRP A 353 1.36 27.56 13.00
N PRO A 354 1.72 27.14 11.78
CA PRO A 354 0.74 26.69 10.81
C PRO A 354 -0.09 25.52 11.34
N ALA A 355 -1.38 25.55 11.07
CA ALA A 355 -2.26 24.42 11.27
C ALA A 355 -1.98 23.33 10.24
N MET A 356 -2.27 22.08 10.59
CA MET A 356 -2.39 21.01 9.62
C MET A 356 -3.64 21.23 8.78
N VAL A 357 -3.50 21.22 7.47
CA VAL A 357 -4.62 21.39 6.55
C VAL A 357 -4.82 20.11 5.76
N LEU A 358 -6.02 19.59 5.78
CA LEU A 358 -6.42 18.37 5.09
C LEU A 358 -7.56 18.67 4.11
N ILE A 359 -7.61 17.94 3.00
CA ILE A 359 -8.77 17.84 2.11
C ILE A 359 -9.04 16.36 1.84
N ASP A 360 -10.22 15.86 2.22
CA ASP A 360 -10.58 14.43 2.18
C ASP A 360 -9.50 13.50 2.78
N GLY A 361 -8.86 13.95 3.86
CA GLY A 361 -7.76 13.24 4.52
C GLY A 361 -6.37 13.45 3.91
N MET A 362 -6.26 14.06 2.73
CA MET A 362 -4.98 14.39 2.11
C MET A 362 -4.39 15.70 2.69
N PRO A 363 -3.11 15.73 3.07
CA PRO A 363 -2.46 16.96 3.52
C PRO A 363 -2.31 17.96 2.35
N VAL A 364 -2.76 19.18 2.57
CA VAL A 364 -2.57 20.31 1.66
C VAL A 364 -1.22 20.94 1.91
N ILE A 365 -0.36 20.94 0.92
CA ILE A 365 0.97 21.56 0.98
C ILE A 365 0.92 22.96 0.39
N ASP A 366 0.26 23.13 -0.74
CA ASP A 366 0.07 24.42 -1.39
C ASP A 366 -1.28 25.04 -1.00
N VAL A 367 -1.27 25.83 0.07
CA VAL A 367 -2.48 26.48 0.59
C VAL A 367 -3.11 27.42 -0.44
N ASP A 368 -2.35 28.03 -1.34
CA ASP A 368 -2.91 28.91 -2.38
C ASP A 368 -3.77 28.14 -3.39
N ARG A 369 -3.48 26.86 -3.64
CA ARG A 369 -4.35 25.97 -4.44
C ARG A 369 -5.69 25.73 -3.78
N LEU A 370 -5.67 25.41 -2.49
CA LEU A 370 -6.91 25.24 -1.72
C LEU A 370 -7.72 26.53 -1.66
N LEU A 371 -7.10 27.67 -1.41
CA LEU A 371 -7.82 28.96 -1.34
C LEU A 371 -8.51 29.33 -2.66
N ASN A 372 -7.96 28.89 -3.79
CA ASN A 372 -8.55 29.10 -5.12
C ASN A 372 -9.49 27.97 -5.56
N TYR A 373 -9.63 26.92 -4.77
CA TYR A 373 -10.51 25.79 -5.09
C TYR A 373 -11.99 26.22 -5.00
N ASP A 374 -12.84 25.63 -5.85
CA ASP A 374 -14.27 25.92 -5.93
C ASP A 374 -14.98 25.52 -4.63
N ALA A 375 -15.44 26.50 -3.88
CA ALA A 375 -16.10 26.30 -2.60
C ALA A 375 -17.40 25.48 -2.70
N ARG A 376 -18.07 25.48 -3.86
CA ARG A 376 -19.31 24.71 -4.08
C ARG A 376 -19.07 23.20 -4.05
N ARG A 377 -17.82 22.77 -4.22
CA ARG A 377 -17.41 21.36 -4.12
C ARG A 377 -17.13 20.91 -2.70
N ILE A 378 -17.03 21.83 -1.75
CA ILE A 378 -16.85 21.51 -0.33
C ILE A 378 -18.22 21.39 0.34
N HIS A 379 -18.37 20.37 1.17
CA HIS A 379 -19.55 20.16 2.00
C HIS A 379 -19.31 20.68 3.42
N TYR A 380 -18.20 20.25 4.05
CA TYR A 380 -17.87 20.65 5.42
C TYR A 380 -16.47 21.25 5.52
N ILE A 381 -16.34 22.21 6.45
CA ILE A 381 -15.05 22.65 6.98
C ILE A 381 -15.05 22.34 8.46
N ASN A 382 -14.23 21.37 8.86
CA ASN A 382 -14.07 20.95 10.23
C ASN A 382 -12.83 21.57 10.85
N ILE A 383 -12.96 22.10 12.06
CA ILE A 383 -11.90 22.79 12.79
C ILE A 383 -11.65 22.09 14.09
N TYR A 384 -10.40 21.73 14.35
CA TYR A 384 -9.89 21.16 15.57
C TYR A 384 -8.96 22.21 16.20
N GLY A 385 -9.46 22.98 17.16
CA GLY A 385 -8.83 24.18 17.69
C GLY A 385 -7.80 23.91 18.79
N ASN A 386 -7.49 22.66 19.09
CA ASN A 386 -6.55 22.27 20.12
C ASN A 386 -5.18 21.87 19.57
N GLN A 387 -4.22 21.64 20.46
CA GLN A 387 -2.96 21.02 20.09
C GLN A 387 -3.09 19.50 20.19
N TYR A 388 -2.70 18.80 19.13
CA TYR A 388 -2.71 17.35 19.05
C TYR A 388 -1.29 16.82 18.92
N THR A 389 -1.01 15.70 19.56
CA THR A 389 0.25 14.95 19.39
C THR A 389 -0.08 13.58 18.83
N PHE A 390 0.46 13.24 17.68
CA PHE A 390 0.24 11.96 17.03
C PHE A 390 1.52 11.49 16.35
N GLY A 391 1.97 10.28 16.69
CA GLY A 391 3.27 9.79 16.27
C GLY A 391 4.39 10.70 16.75
N ASN A 392 5.20 11.20 15.82
CA ASN A 392 6.28 12.17 16.09
C ASN A 392 5.83 13.62 15.87
N GLY A 393 4.58 13.84 15.46
CA GLY A 393 4.04 15.15 15.09
C GLY A 393 3.36 15.87 16.24
N VAL A 394 3.51 17.20 16.24
CA VAL A 394 2.76 18.13 17.08
C VAL A 394 2.00 19.08 16.15
N TYR A 395 0.67 19.01 16.20
CA TYR A 395 -0.24 19.77 15.34
C TYR A 395 -0.94 20.83 16.17
N ARG A 396 -0.81 22.09 15.77
CA ARG A 396 -1.39 23.25 16.47
C ARG A 396 -2.57 23.76 15.68
N GLY A 397 -3.70 23.11 15.91
CA GLY A 397 -4.91 23.23 15.12
C GLY A 397 -4.86 22.37 13.85
N ILE A 398 -6.02 21.86 13.47
CA ILE A 398 -6.24 21.09 12.25
C ILE A 398 -7.45 21.70 11.53
N LEU A 399 -7.32 21.84 10.21
CA LEU A 399 -8.41 22.20 9.32
C LEU A 399 -8.64 21.03 8.38
N SER A 400 -9.85 20.49 8.36
CA SER A 400 -10.23 19.41 7.46
C SER A 400 -11.36 19.87 6.55
N PHE A 401 -11.08 19.95 5.26
CA PHE A 401 -12.04 20.23 4.21
C PHE A 401 -12.56 18.90 3.68
N VAL A 402 -13.88 18.78 3.62
CA VAL A 402 -14.57 17.59 3.13
C VAL A 402 -15.28 17.93 1.86
N THR A 403 -14.88 17.32 0.75
CA THR A 403 -15.58 17.51 -0.53
C THR A 403 -16.92 16.76 -0.52
N ARG A 404 -17.84 17.15 -1.40
CA ARG A 404 -19.14 16.49 -1.54
C ARG A 404 -19.02 15.03 -1.94
N SER A 405 -17.98 14.69 -2.69
CA SER A 405 -17.67 13.31 -3.10
C SER A 405 -16.84 12.53 -2.10
N GLY A 406 -16.09 13.19 -1.21
CA GLY A 406 -15.05 12.58 -0.37
C GLY A 406 -13.87 12.01 -1.15
N ARG A 407 -13.63 12.48 -2.39
CA ARG A 407 -12.65 11.88 -3.33
C ARG A 407 -11.83 12.91 -4.09
N LEU A 408 -11.59 14.09 -3.55
CA LEU A 408 -10.80 15.15 -4.17
C LEU A 408 -11.29 15.57 -5.58
N THR A 409 -12.59 15.59 -5.83
CA THR A 409 -13.14 15.86 -7.17
C THR A 409 -12.59 17.16 -7.74
N ASN A 410 -11.88 17.08 -8.86
CA ASN A 410 -11.23 18.21 -9.54
C ASN A 410 -10.31 19.07 -8.64
N TYR A 411 -9.81 18.52 -7.52
CA TYR A 411 -8.76 19.20 -6.77
C TYR A 411 -7.45 19.13 -7.56
N PRO A 412 -6.73 20.25 -7.72
CA PRO A 412 -5.47 20.25 -8.46
C PRO A 412 -4.43 19.38 -7.76
N THR A 413 -3.73 18.56 -8.54
CA THR A 413 -2.63 17.71 -8.01
C THR A 413 -1.60 18.55 -7.29
N GLU A 414 -1.30 18.21 -6.04
CA GLU A 414 -0.25 18.86 -5.26
C GLU A 414 1.14 18.59 -5.88
N PRO A 415 2.04 19.58 -5.88
CA PRO A 415 3.38 19.39 -6.43
C PRO A 415 4.20 18.43 -5.57
N ASN A 416 5.01 17.62 -6.24
CA ASN A 416 5.95 16.69 -5.58
C ASN A 416 5.28 15.59 -4.71
N VAL A 417 3.99 15.38 -4.87
CA VAL A 417 3.19 14.36 -4.17
C VAL A 417 2.99 13.18 -5.10
N GLN A 418 3.11 11.97 -4.57
CA GLN A 418 2.80 10.76 -5.32
C GLN A 418 1.41 10.25 -4.97
N TYR A 419 0.60 10.01 -6.01
CA TYR A 419 -0.72 9.39 -5.92
C TYR A 419 -0.64 8.00 -6.53
N LEU A 420 -1.14 6.99 -5.82
CA LEU A 420 -1.17 5.61 -6.32
C LEU A 420 -2.29 4.81 -5.64
N VAL A 421 -2.68 3.71 -6.26
CA VAL A 421 -3.49 2.69 -5.60
C VAL A 421 -2.53 1.69 -4.97
N TYR A 422 -2.69 1.44 -3.68
CA TYR A 422 -1.86 0.51 -2.93
C TYR A 422 -2.71 -0.59 -2.32
N GLU A 423 -2.23 -1.83 -2.42
CA GLU A 423 -2.89 -3.00 -1.87
C GLU A 423 -2.30 -3.33 -0.51
N PHE A 424 -3.04 -2.97 0.54
CA PHE A 424 -2.71 -3.33 1.91
C PHE A 424 -3.05 -4.79 2.19
N PRO A 425 -2.38 -5.42 3.18
CA PRO A 425 -2.73 -6.77 3.59
C PRO A 425 -4.20 -6.89 3.96
N GLU A 426 -4.90 -7.88 3.39
CA GLU A 426 -6.29 -8.16 3.73
C GLU A 426 -6.42 -8.65 5.18
N LEU A 427 -7.56 -8.37 5.80
CA LEU A 427 -7.91 -9.01 7.06
C LEU A 427 -8.19 -10.49 6.80
N ASN A 428 -7.47 -11.37 7.48
CA ASN A 428 -7.88 -12.77 7.51
C ASN A 428 -9.19 -12.85 8.32
N GLU A 429 -10.31 -13.11 7.66
CA GLU A 429 -11.56 -13.41 8.33
C GLU A 429 -11.37 -14.62 9.26
N LYS A 430 -11.97 -14.53 10.46
CA LYS A 430 -11.88 -15.56 11.51
C LYS A 430 -12.70 -16.78 11.15
#